data_c6ff296d8dd3beaf8554d1f6c35a5134
#
_entry.id   c6ff296d8dd3beaf8554d1f6c35a5134
#
_cell.length_a   1.000
_cell.length_b   1.000
_cell.length_c   1.000
_cell.angle_alpha   90.00
_cell.angle_beta   90.00
_cell.angle_gamma   90.00
#
_symmetry.space_group_name_H-M   'P 1'
#
loop_
_entity.id
_entity.type
_entity.pdbx_description
1 polymer ?
#
loop_
_entity_poly.entity_id
_entity_poly.type
_entity_poly.pdbx_seq_one_letter_code
_entity_poly.pdbx_strand_id
1 'polypeptide(L)'
;MKKYILILFLFPLLVFSQKTISKEEKEVKKFQKELNEEYLNSKETPLRGDNFTNFKEHPFFPFDLKYRVTANFVKTENSEPFEIPTSSGKTKQYKEYGKASFQLDGKPYTLTLYQSLDLLKQEKYKDYLFLPFRDATNEKETYGGGKYMDLKIPKGNTIILDFNQSYQPYCAYNAYDYNCPIVPEENKLPVEIRAGVMYNDIYHH
;
A
#
# COMPACT_ATOMS: atom_id res chain seq x y z
N MET A 1 31.45 -50.99 -49.89
CA MET A 1 30.77 -50.92 -48.63
C MET A 1 30.74 -49.41 -48.19
N LYS A 2 29.58 -48.71 -48.33
CA LYS A 2 29.46 -47.32 -47.97
C LYS A 2 29.09 -47.23 -46.46
N LYS A 3 29.96 -46.61 -45.65
CA LYS A 3 29.67 -46.30 -44.21
C LYS A 3 28.88 -45.03 -44.13
N TYR A 4 27.64 -45.08 -43.62
CA TYR A 4 26.85 -43.94 -43.29
C TYR A 4 27.18 -43.51 -41.86
N ILE A 5 27.70 -42.28 -41.68
CA ILE A 5 27.93 -41.65 -40.37
C ILE A 5 26.63 -40.96 -39.98
N LEU A 6 25.96 -41.45 -38.94
CA LEU A 6 24.77 -40.82 -38.35
C LEU A 6 25.22 -39.72 -37.37
N ILE A 7 25.08 -38.45 -37.78
CA ILE A 7 25.37 -37.32 -36.92
C ILE A 7 24.12 -37.05 -36.08
N LEU A 8 24.18 -37.39 -34.79
CA LEU A 8 23.12 -37.09 -33.81
C LEU A 8 23.24 -35.62 -33.40
N PHE A 9 22.34 -34.77 -33.89
CA PHE A 9 22.19 -33.39 -33.44
C PHE A 9 21.52 -33.40 -32.06
N LEU A 10 22.30 -33.17 -30.99
CA LEU A 10 21.80 -32.86 -29.65
C LEU A 10 21.32 -31.40 -29.64
N PHE A 11 20.01 -31.19 -29.82
CA PHE A 11 19.40 -29.90 -29.57
C PHE A 11 19.30 -29.68 -28.05
N PRO A 12 19.90 -28.61 -27.48
CA PRO A 12 19.67 -28.27 -26.06
C PRO A 12 18.22 -27.84 -25.87
N LEU A 13 17.45 -28.64 -25.13
CA LEU A 13 16.13 -28.25 -24.66
C LEU A 13 16.30 -27.09 -23.66
N LEU A 14 16.14 -25.86 -24.13
CA LEU A 14 15.99 -24.68 -23.27
C LEU A 14 14.64 -24.80 -22.55
N VAL A 15 14.66 -25.36 -21.35
CA VAL A 15 13.51 -25.37 -20.46
C VAL A 15 13.34 -23.94 -19.94
N PHE A 16 12.50 -23.13 -20.59
CA PHE A 16 12.01 -21.89 -20.04
C PHE A 16 11.14 -22.21 -18.82
N SER A 17 11.73 -22.12 -17.62
CA SER A 17 10.96 -22.15 -16.39
C SER A 17 10.04 -20.93 -16.38
N GLN A 18 8.78 -21.09 -16.74
CA GLN A 18 7.76 -20.07 -16.54
C GLN A 18 7.55 -19.92 -15.03
N LYS A 19 8.04 -18.82 -14.47
CA LYS A 19 7.80 -18.47 -13.07
C LYS A 19 6.30 -18.30 -12.86
N THR A 20 5.67 -19.28 -12.23
CA THR A 20 4.23 -19.19 -11.90
C THR A 20 4.03 -18.06 -10.90
N ILE A 21 3.21 -17.08 -11.29
CA ILE A 21 2.86 -15.95 -10.43
C ILE A 21 2.00 -16.46 -9.26
N SER A 22 2.38 -16.15 -8.03
CA SER A 22 1.66 -16.57 -6.83
C SER A 22 0.27 -15.91 -6.74
N LYS A 23 -0.60 -16.45 -5.88
CA LYS A 23 -1.92 -15.85 -5.62
C LYS A 23 -1.76 -14.44 -5.06
N GLU A 24 -0.85 -14.25 -4.12
CA GLU A 24 -0.57 -12.96 -3.47
C GLU A 24 -0.07 -11.93 -4.49
N GLU A 25 0.83 -12.31 -5.37
CA GLU A 25 1.31 -11.42 -6.43
C GLU A 25 0.19 -11.01 -7.39
N LYS A 26 -0.77 -11.93 -7.69
CA LYS A 26 -1.94 -11.59 -8.50
C LYS A 26 -2.87 -10.58 -7.80
N GLU A 27 -3.06 -10.72 -6.49
CA GLU A 27 -3.84 -9.77 -5.69
C GLU A 27 -3.19 -8.38 -5.72
N VAL A 28 -1.88 -8.30 -5.56
CA VAL A 28 -1.13 -7.03 -5.64
C VAL A 28 -1.19 -6.42 -7.04
N LYS A 29 -1.00 -7.21 -8.10
CA LYS A 29 -1.15 -6.70 -9.48
C LYS A 29 -2.54 -6.19 -9.79
N LYS A 30 -3.58 -6.83 -9.23
CA LYS A 30 -4.95 -6.35 -9.35
C LYS A 30 -5.10 -4.99 -8.67
N PHE A 31 -4.63 -4.85 -7.43
CA PHE A 31 -4.64 -3.58 -6.70
C PHE A 31 -3.91 -2.46 -7.47
N GLN A 32 -2.70 -2.74 -7.97
CA GLN A 32 -1.91 -1.78 -8.74
C GLN A 32 -2.64 -1.30 -10.01
N LYS A 33 -3.32 -2.24 -10.70
CA LYS A 33 -4.12 -1.92 -11.86
C LYS A 33 -5.31 -1.04 -11.50
N GLU A 34 -6.07 -1.38 -10.46
CA GLU A 34 -7.24 -0.63 -9.98
C GLU A 34 -6.83 0.79 -9.55
N LEU A 35 -5.71 0.95 -8.83
CA LEU A 35 -5.18 2.25 -8.45
C LEU A 35 -4.81 3.10 -9.67
N ASN A 36 -4.15 2.52 -10.69
CA ASN A 36 -3.83 3.24 -11.92
C ASN A 36 -5.10 3.63 -12.70
N GLU A 37 -6.10 2.75 -12.77
CA GLU A 37 -7.38 3.02 -13.42
C GLU A 37 -8.14 4.18 -12.76
N GLU A 38 -8.13 4.27 -11.43
CA GLU A 38 -8.70 5.39 -10.66
C GLU A 38 -8.01 6.72 -11.06
N TYR A 39 -6.67 6.74 -11.10
CA TYR A 39 -5.92 7.96 -11.44
C TYR A 39 -6.04 8.35 -12.92
N LEU A 40 -6.32 7.41 -13.81
CA LEU A 40 -6.59 7.68 -15.23
C LEU A 40 -8.06 8.09 -15.48
N ASN A 41 -8.95 7.86 -14.52
CA ASN A 41 -10.36 8.24 -14.64
C ASN A 41 -10.54 9.72 -14.28
N SER A 42 -10.88 10.56 -15.27
CA SER A 42 -11.06 12.00 -15.09
C SER A 42 -12.12 12.41 -14.08
N LYS A 43 -13.00 11.49 -13.65
CA LYS A 43 -14.05 11.74 -12.65
C LYS A 43 -13.63 11.40 -11.22
N GLU A 44 -12.58 10.60 -11.05
CA GLU A 44 -12.15 10.03 -9.76
C GLU A 44 -10.76 10.51 -9.36
N THR A 45 -9.93 10.84 -10.35
CA THR A 45 -8.53 11.20 -10.17
C THR A 45 -8.32 12.43 -9.27
N PRO A 46 -7.34 12.42 -8.36
CA PRO A 46 -6.90 13.62 -7.67
C PRO A 46 -6.08 14.56 -8.54
N LEU A 47 -5.59 14.09 -9.71
CA LEU A 47 -4.69 14.84 -10.57
C LEU A 47 -5.43 15.96 -11.31
N ARG A 48 -4.72 17.08 -11.56
CA ARG A 48 -5.22 18.23 -12.31
C ARG A 48 -4.26 18.65 -13.42
N GLY A 49 -4.82 19.25 -14.46
CA GLY A 49 -4.04 19.87 -15.56
C GLY A 49 -2.98 18.94 -16.12
N ASP A 50 -1.75 19.42 -16.20
CA ASP A 50 -0.63 18.68 -16.78
C ASP A 50 -0.27 17.44 -15.97
N ASN A 51 -0.49 17.43 -14.64
CA ASN A 51 -0.30 16.25 -13.83
C ASN A 51 -1.21 15.10 -14.29
N PHE A 52 -2.48 15.39 -14.62
CA PHE A 52 -3.39 14.40 -15.19
C PHE A 52 -3.02 14.00 -16.62
N THR A 53 -2.73 14.98 -17.48
CA THR A 53 -2.41 14.72 -18.89
C THR A 53 -1.14 13.87 -19.06
N ASN A 54 -0.15 14.07 -18.19
CA ASN A 54 1.13 13.38 -18.24
C ASN A 54 1.17 12.07 -17.45
N PHE A 55 0.18 11.82 -16.58
CA PHE A 55 0.13 10.57 -15.81
C PHE A 55 -0.06 9.37 -16.73
N LYS A 56 0.70 8.31 -16.48
CA LYS A 56 0.60 7.02 -17.17
C LYS A 56 0.28 5.90 -16.18
N GLU A 57 1.09 5.81 -15.15
CA GLU A 57 0.96 4.80 -14.10
C GLU A 57 1.77 5.22 -12.87
N HIS A 58 1.45 4.65 -11.72
CA HIS A 58 2.28 4.79 -10.53
C HIS A 58 3.55 3.96 -10.67
N PRO A 59 4.71 4.46 -10.23
CA PRO A 59 5.86 3.61 -9.98
C PRO A 59 5.59 2.75 -8.74
N PHE A 60 5.87 1.45 -8.83
CA PHE A 60 5.73 0.51 -7.72
C PHE A 60 7.06 -0.16 -7.41
N PHE A 61 7.29 -0.45 -6.13
CA PHE A 61 8.32 -1.41 -5.77
C PHE A 61 8.00 -2.79 -6.37
N PRO A 62 9.02 -3.58 -6.72
CA PRO A 62 8.80 -4.98 -7.09
C PRO A 62 8.06 -5.72 -5.97
N PHE A 63 7.14 -6.61 -6.37
CA PHE A 63 6.45 -7.45 -5.39
C PHE A 63 7.45 -8.28 -4.57
N ASP A 64 7.33 -8.22 -3.24
CA ASP A 64 8.09 -9.05 -2.32
C ASP A 64 7.16 -9.59 -1.22
N LEU A 65 7.04 -10.92 -1.16
CA LEU A 65 6.19 -11.62 -0.21
C LEU A 65 6.58 -11.35 1.25
N LYS A 66 7.85 -10.99 1.51
CA LYS A 66 8.36 -10.57 2.82
C LYS A 66 7.52 -9.44 3.43
N TYR A 67 6.98 -8.56 2.59
CA TYR A 67 6.17 -7.41 3.02
C TYR A 67 4.66 -7.73 3.12
N ARG A 68 4.27 -9.00 3.01
CA ARG A 68 2.93 -9.48 3.35
C ARG A 68 2.99 -10.25 4.66
N VAL A 69 2.67 -9.60 5.76
CA VAL A 69 2.80 -10.18 7.10
C VAL A 69 1.45 -10.51 7.72
N THR A 70 1.38 -11.61 8.46
CA THR A 70 0.25 -11.90 9.35
C THR A 70 0.54 -11.31 10.71
N ALA A 71 -0.20 -10.29 11.10
CA ALA A 71 -0.06 -9.61 12.38
C ALA A 71 -1.03 -10.18 13.41
N ASN A 72 -0.60 -10.25 14.68
CA ASN A 72 -1.49 -10.45 15.81
C ASN A 72 -2.29 -9.17 16.01
N PHE A 73 -3.63 -9.30 15.99
CA PHE A 73 -4.53 -8.16 16.10
C PHE A 73 -5.23 -8.18 17.47
N VAL A 74 -5.14 -7.05 18.17
CA VAL A 74 -5.83 -6.81 19.44
C VAL A 74 -6.71 -5.57 19.27
N LYS A 75 -8.01 -5.77 19.45
CA LYS A 75 -8.98 -4.66 19.41
C LYS A 75 -8.81 -3.80 20.66
N THR A 76 -8.86 -2.49 20.50
CA THR A 76 -8.88 -1.53 21.61
C THR A 76 -10.30 -1.34 22.08
N GLU A 77 -10.55 -1.74 23.32
CA GLU A 77 -11.86 -1.53 23.95
C GLU A 77 -11.98 -0.08 24.47
N ASN A 78 -13.19 0.47 24.41
CA ASN A 78 -13.52 1.80 24.95
C ASN A 78 -12.61 2.94 24.45
N SER A 79 -12.21 2.87 23.17
CA SER A 79 -11.43 3.96 22.58
C SER A 79 -12.28 5.22 22.40
N GLU A 80 -11.82 6.30 22.99
CA GLU A 80 -12.44 7.61 22.83
C GLU A 80 -12.09 8.24 21.48
N PRO A 81 -12.99 9.02 20.88
CA PRO A 81 -12.68 9.82 19.70
C PRO A 81 -11.56 10.82 19.95
N PHE A 82 -10.70 11.01 18.97
CA PHE A 82 -9.65 12.04 19.00
C PHE A 82 -9.44 12.66 17.62
N GLU A 83 -8.74 13.76 17.57
CA GLU A 83 -8.46 14.51 16.35
C GLU A 83 -7.13 14.08 15.73
N ILE A 84 -7.14 13.72 14.45
CA ILE A 84 -5.92 13.60 13.64
C ILE A 84 -5.80 14.87 12.81
N PRO A 85 -4.67 15.63 12.93
CA PRO A 85 -4.39 16.77 12.07
C PRO A 85 -4.32 16.35 10.60
N THR A 86 -4.63 17.27 9.70
CA THR A 86 -4.51 17.05 8.25
C THR A 86 -3.46 17.96 7.63
N SER A 87 -3.05 17.65 6.41
CA SER A 87 -2.10 18.45 5.62
C SER A 87 -2.53 19.90 5.41
N SER A 88 -3.81 20.24 5.55
CA SER A 88 -4.35 21.59 5.39
C SER A 88 -4.46 22.36 6.72
N GLY A 89 -3.97 21.83 7.83
CA GLY A 89 -4.13 22.42 9.16
C GLY A 89 -5.51 22.23 9.81
N LYS A 90 -6.42 21.50 9.13
CA LYS A 90 -7.70 21.07 9.72
C LYS A 90 -7.51 19.77 10.48
N THR A 91 -8.55 19.34 11.20
CA THR A 91 -8.58 18.04 11.89
C THR A 91 -9.71 17.16 11.35
N LYS A 92 -9.56 15.85 11.55
CA LYS A 92 -10.61 14.85 11.31
C LYS A 92 -10.74 13.96 12.53
N GLN A 93 -11.98 13.57 12.84
CA GLN A 93 -12.30 12.72 13.99
C GLN A 93 -12.06 11.26 13.68
N TYR A 94 -11.24 10.63 14.49
CA TYR A 94 -10.92 9.21 14.44
C TYR A 94 -11.09 8.57 15.81
N LYS A 95 -11.13 7.25 15.85
CA LYS A 95 -10.89 6.45 17.05
C LYS A 95 -9.89 5.35 16.74
N GLU A 96 -9.06 5.00 17.71
CA GLU A 96 -8.26 3.80 17.65
C GLU A 96 -9.19 2.58 17.64
N TYR A 97 -9.02 1.70 16.66
CA TYR A 97 -9.82 0.48 16.59
C TYR A 97 -9.07 -0.73 17.16
N GLY A 98 -7.77 -0.76 16.99
CA GLY A 98 -6.94 -1.84 17.49
C GLY A 98 -5.50 -1.72 17.05
N LYS A 99 -4.68 -2.66 17.52
CA LYS A 99 -3.25 -2.73 17.24
C LYS A 99 -2.89 -4.03 16.54
N ALA A 100 -2.06 -3.92 15.53
CA ALA A 100 -1.51 -5.03 14.77
C ALA A 100 -0.02 -5.17 15.08
N SER A 101 0.37 -6.25 15.75
CA SER A 101 1.76 -6.56 16.08
C SER A 101 2.29 -7.66 15.16
N PHE A 102 3.45 -7.43 14.56
CA PHE A 102 4.06 -8.32 13.58
C PHE A 102 5.58 -8.35 13.70
N GLN A 103 6.21 -9.27 12.98
CA GLN A 103 7.66 -9.31 12.84
C GLN A 103 8.05 -9.03 11.39
N LEU A 104 9.10 -8.26 11.21
CA LEU A 104 9.75 -8.04 9.92
C LEU A 104 11.27 -8.12 10.13
N ASP A 105 11.93 -8.96 9.35
CA ASP A 105 13.37 -9.26 9.48
C ASP A 105 13.78 -9.62 10.94
N GLY A 106 12.93 -10.39 11.62
CA GLY A 106 13.16 -10.85 12.99
C GLY A 106 12.99 -9.78 14.09
N LYS A 107 12.56 -8.57 13.73
CA LYS A 107 12.28 -7.48 14.69
C LYS A 107 10.78 -7.28 14.86
N PRO A 108 10.30 -7.06 16.10
CA PRO A 108 8.88 -6.80 16.35
C PRO A 108 8.53 -5.34 16.06
N TYR A 109 7.33 -5.16 15.48
CA TYR A 109 6.71 -3.86 15.21
C TYR A 109 5.23 -3.90 15.56
N THR A 110 4.68 -2.73 15.84
CA THR A 110 3.23 -2.57 16.08
C THR A 110 2.74 -1.35 15.33
N LEU A 111 1.58 -1.47 14.68
CA LEU A 111 0.87 -0.38 14.05
C LEU A 111 -0.54 -0.29 14.61
N THR A 112 -1.01 0.93 14.79
CA THR A 112 -2.37 1.24 15.26
C THR A 112 -3.28 1.43 14.05
N LEU A 113 -4.46 0.79 14.09
CA LEU A 113 -5.50 0.90 13.08
C LEU A 113 -6.62 1.79 13.58
N TYR A 114 -7.14 2.62 12.70
CA TYR A 114 -8.12 3.64 13.05
C TYR A 114 -9.44 3.47 12.30
N GLN A 115 -10.51 4.02 12.86
CA GLN A 115 -11.77 4.25 12.16
C GLN A 115 -12.06 5.74 12.09
N SER A 116 -12.35 6.24 10.89
CA SER A 116 -12.86 7.59 10.69
C SER A 116 -14.32 7.67 11.11
N LEU A 117 -14.65 8.59 12.03
CA LEU A 117 -16.03 8.76 12.49
C LEU A 117 -16.96 9.29 11.39
N ASP A 118 -16.41 10.03 10.42
CA ASP A 118 -17.20 10.49 9.27
C ASP A 118 -17.52 9.36 8.29
N LEU A 119 -16.56 8.46 8.03
CA LEU A 119 -16.81 7.31 7.17
C LEU A 119 -17.77 6.32 7.82
N LEU A 120 -17.73 6.14 9.14
CA LEU A 120 -18.63 5.25 9.86
C LEU A 120 -20.12 5.64 9.75
N LYS A 121 -20.43 6.88 9.36
CA LYS A 121 -21.80 7.32 9.06
C LYS A 121 -22.40 6.64 7.81
N GLN A 122 -21.54 6.07 6.96
CA GLN A 122 -21.93 5.38 5.73
C GLN A 122 -21.83 3.87 5.91
N GLU A 123 -22.89 3.13 5.55
CA GLU A 123 -22.98 1.67 5.72
C GLU A 123 -21.80 0.90 5.09
N LYS A 124 -21.36 1.33 3.91
CA LYS A 124 -20.28 0.69 3.16
C LYS A 124 -18.90 0.73 3.85
N TYR A 125 -18.73 1.59 4.88
CA TYR A 125 -17.47 1.74 5.60
C TYR A 125 -17.53 1.22 7.05
N LYS A 126 -18.57 0.54 7.46
CA LYS A 126 -18.69 0.03 8.84
C LYS A 126 -17.63 -0.98 9.21
N ASP A 127 -17.13 -1.75 8.25
CA ASP A 127 -16.01 -2.71 8.42
C ASP A 127 -14.65 -2.17 8.00
N TYR A 128 -14.57 -0.89 7.61
CA TYR A 128 -13.36 -0.26 7.13
C TYR A 128 -12.41 0.12 8.27
N LEU A 129 -11.13 -0.18 8.08
CA LEU A 129 -10.03 0.24 8.94
C LEU A 129 -8.99 1.02 8.12
N PHE A 130 -8.58 2.14 8.65
CA PHE A 130 -7.55 3.00 8.09
C PHE A 130 -6.23 2.74 8.78
N LEU A 131 -5.19 2.46 8.01
CA LEU A 131 -3.82 2.26 8.50
C LEU A 131 -2.86 3.22 7.79
N PRO A 132 -2.67 4.43 8.33
CA PRO A 132 -1.59 5.32 7.89
C PRO A 132 -0.28 4.92 8.55
N PHE A 133 0.84 4.96 7.83
CA PHE A 133 2.16 4.70 8.42
C PHE A 133 3.27 5.47 7.70
N ARG A 134 4.35 5.73 8.41
CA ARG A 134 5.63 6.19 7.84
C ARG A 134 6.69 5.14 8.07
N ASP A 135 7.68 5.12 7.20
CA ASP A 135 8.83 4.24 7.27
C ASP A 135 10.10 4.94 6.77
N ALA A 136 11.24 4.29 6.85
CA ALA A 136 12.52 4.90 6.51
C ALA A 136 12.73 5.13 5.00
N THR A 137 11.78 4.78 4.12
CA THR A 137 11.80 5.12 2.69
C THR A 137 11.21 6.52 2.41
N ASN A 138 10.48 7.11 3.37
CA ASN A 138 9.85 8.42 3.18
C ASN A 138 10.90 9.52 2.94
N GLU A 139 10.58 10.46 2.06
CA GLU A 139 11.44 11.55 1.60
C GLU A 139 12.65 11.09 0.74
N LYS A 140 12.73 9.79 0.43
CA LYS A 140 13.78 9.21 -0.43
C LYS A 140 13.19 8.52 -1.66
N GLU A 141 12.37 7.50 -1.44
CA GLU A 141 11.76 6.66 -2.47
C GLU A 141 10.22 6.73 -2.44
N THR A 142 9.65 7.22 -1.32
CA THR A 142 8.21 7.38 -1.12
C THR A 142 7.89 8.75 -0.56
N TYR A 143 6.63 9.16 -0.68
CA TYR A 143 6.16 10.46 -0.23
C TYR A 143 6.45 10.73 1.25
N GLY A 144 6.92 11.93 1.57
CA GLY A 144 7.29 12.33 2.93
C GLY A 144 6.14 12.29 3.94
N GLY A 145 4.90 12.48 3.49
CA GLY A 145 3.70 12.39 4.34
C GLY A 145 3.32 10.96 4.75
N GLY A 146 3.98 9.94 4.22
CA GLY A 146 3.73 8.53 4.52
C GLY A 146 2.87 7.82 3.49
N LYS A 147 2.52 6.59 3.81
CA LYS A 147 1.69 5.67 3.02
C LYS A 147 0.45 5.26 3.79
N TYR A 148 -0.59 4.86 3.07
CA TYR A 148 -1.85 4.39 3.64
C TYR A 148 -2.13 2.96 3.19
N MET A 149 -2.88 2.23 3.99
CA MET A 149 -3.50 0.96 3.63
C MET A 149 -4.95 0.96 4.09
N ASP A 150 -5.81 0.48 3.20
CA ASP A 150 -7.23 0.26 3.48
C ASP A 150 -7.43 -1.20 3.86
N LEU A 151 -7.97 -1.42 5.04
CA LEU A 151 -8.15 -2.74 5.61
C LEU A 151 -9.61 -2.94 6.03
N LYS A 152 -9.94 -4.18 6.35
CA LYS A 152 -11.24 -4.54 6.91
C LYS A 152 -11.08 -5.14 8.30
N ILE A 153 -12.10 -4.98 9.13
CA ILE A 153 -12.17 -5.60 10.45
C ILE A 153 -11.98 -7.11 10.32
N PRO A 154 -10.95 -7.68 10.95
CA PRO A 154 -10.71 -9.11 10.89
C PRO A 154 -11.79 -9.88 11.70
N LYS A 155 -12.07 -11.12 11.30
CA LYS A 155 -13.01 -11.99 12.01
C LYS A 155 -12.45 -12.63 13.29
N GLY A 156 -11.14 -12.49 13.53
CA GLY A 156 -10.43 -13.10 14.64
C GLY A 156 -9.31 -12.21 15.15
N ASN A 157 -8.33 -12.81 15.78
CA ASN A 157 -7.19 -12.15 16.39
C ASN A 157 -5.96 -12.00 15.47
N THR A 158 -6.12 -12.14 14.18
CA THR A 158 -5.07 -11.93 13.20
C THR A 158 -5.56 -11.08 12.06
N ILE A 159 -4.67 -10.25 11.50
CA ILE A 159 -4.92 -9.43 10.32
C ILE A 159 -3.73 -9.54 9.36
N ILE A 160 -4.00 -9.55 8.06
CA ILE A 160 -2.93 -9.51 7.05
C ILE A 160 -2.63 -8.05 6.72
N LEU A 161 -1.38 -7.66 6.91
CA LEU A 161 -0.85 -6.40 6.43
C LEU A 161 -0.01 -6.67 5.19
N ASP A 162 -0.55 -6.33 4.03
CA ASP A 162 0.16 -6.46 2.76
C ASP A 162 0.68 -5.09 2.31
N PHE A 163 1.88 -4.74 2.74
CA PHE A 163 2.50 -3.47 2.41
C PHE A 163 2.72 -3.29 0.90
N ASN A 164 2.71 -4.38 0.10
CA ASN A 164 2.74 -4.27 -1.37
C ASN A 164 1.48 -3.59 -1.94
N GLN A 165 0.42 -3.45 -1.13
CA GLN A 165 -0.81 -2.75 -1.48
C GLN A 165 -0.91 -1.38 -0.79
N SER A 166 0.19 -0.83 -0.30
CA SER A 166 0.20 0.54 0.24
C SER A 166 0.27 1.59 -0.87
N TYR A 167 -0.39 2.72 -0.63
CA TYR A 167 -0.49 3.84 -1.55
C TYR A 167 -0.22 5.17 -0.84
N GLN A 168 0.00 6.25 -1.59
CA GLN A 168 0.15 7.59 -1.01
C GLN A 168 -1.19 8.31 -0.93
N PRO A 169 -1.37 9.21 0.06
CA PRO A 169 -2.54 10.07 0.13
C PRO A 169 -2.65 10.96 -1.12
N TYR A 170 -3.86 11.32 -1.50
CA TYR A 170 -4.10 12.23 -2.62
C TYR A 170 -3.36 13.56 -2.51
N CYS A 171 -3.06 14.00 -1.29
CA CYS A 171 -2.28 15.22 -1.05
C CYS A 171 -0.84 15.15 -1.58
N ALA A 172 -0.29 13.95 -1.83
CA ALA A 172 0.97 13.78 -2.51
C ALA A 172 0.92 14.25 -3.97
N TYR A 173 -0.28 14.34 -4.54
CA TYR A 173 -0.54 14.66 -5.94
C TYR A 173 -1.32 15.96 -6.13
N ASN A 174 -2.08 16.36 -5.11
CA ASN A 174 -2.90 17.57 -5.13
C ASN A 174 -3.14 18.05 -3.69
N ALA A 175 -2.25 18.90 -3.21
CA ALA A 175 -2.33 19.44 -1.85
C ALA A 175 -3.45 20.49 -1.66
N TYR A 176 -3.98 21.05 -2.76
CA TYR A 176 -4.98 22.13 -2.69
C TYR A 176 -6.39 21.59 -2.37
N ASP A 177 -6.76 20.46 -2.95
CA ASP A 177 -8.14 19.96 -2.84
C ASP A 177 -8.34 18.98 -1.71
N TYR A 178 -7.27 18.33 -1.27
CA TYR A 178 -7.36 17.22 -0.34
C TYR A 178 -6.79 17.56 1.03
N ASN A 179 -7.48 17.05 2.06
CA ASN A 179 -7.10 17.18 3.46
C ASN A 179 -6.76 15.79 4.00
N CYS A 180 -5.52 15.40 3.85
CA CYS A 180 -5.10 14.04 4.19
C CYS A 180 -4.64 13.97 5.65
N PRO A 181 -5.06 12.95 6.41
CA PRO A 181 -4.61 12.75 7.78
C PRO A 181 -3.09 12.60 7.88
N ILE A 182 -2.48 13.33 8.78
CA ILE A 182 -1.06 13.17 9.08
C ILE A 182 -0.87 11.85 9.84
N VAL A 183 0.16 11.10 9.47
CA VAL A 183 0.47 9.83 10.13
C VAL A 183 0.79 10.08 11.62
N PRO A 184 0.05 9.45 12.56
CA PRO A 184 0.35 9.54 13.98
C PRO A 184 1.74 8.99 14.33
N GLU A 185 2.34 9.52 15.40
CA GLU A 185 3.72 9.21 15.77
C GLU A 185 3.96 7.72 16.03
N GLU A 186 2.99 7.05 16.65
CA GLU A 186 3.02 5.62 16.95
C GLU A 186 3.03 4.72 15.71
N ASN A 187 2.70 5.26 14.53
CA ASN A 187 2.72 4.55 13.26
C ASN A 187 3.97 4.90 12.41
N LYS A 188 5.03 5.38 13.03
CA LYS A 188 6.33 5.57 12.39
C LYS A 188 7.23 4.37 12.63
N LEU A 189 7.59 3.68 11.56
CA LEU A 189 8.45 2.51 11.59
C LEU A 189 9.89 2.92 11.29
N PRO A 190 10.88 2.55 12.14
CA PRO A 190 12.29 2.86 11.93
C PRO A 190 12.98 1.88 10.98
N VAL A 191 12.26 1.35 9.99
CA VAL A 191 12.73 0.36 9.01
C VAL A 191 12.21 0.74 7.64
N GLU A 192 12.94 0.37 6.58
CA GLU A 192 12.50 0.59 5.19
C GLU A 192 11.44 -0.47 4.80
N ILE A 193 10.26 -0.01 4.41
CA ILE A 193 9.20 -0.82 3.80
C ILE A 193 9.23 -0.55 2.29
N ARG A 194 10.11 -1.24 1.57
CA ARG A 194 10.26 -1.10 0.12
C ARG A 194 9.18 -1.89 -0.61
N ALA A 195 7.93 -1.48 -0.40
CA ALA A 195 6.74 -2.11 -0.94
C ALA A 195 5.66 -1.06 -1.21
N GLY A 196 4.72 -1.38 -2.12
CA GLY A 196 3.64 -0.49 -2.55
C GLY A 196 4.10 0.57 -3.53
N VAL A 197 3.45 1.72 -3.51
CA VAL A 197 3.71 2.84 -4.43
C VAL A 197 5.00 3.56 -4.07
N MET A 198 5.87 3.77 -5.06
CA MET A 198 7.00 4.71 -5.02
C MET A 198 6.52 6.12 -5.38
N TYR A 199 7.29 7.15 -5.02
CA TYR A 199 6.94 8.53 -5.32
C TYR A 199 8.10 9.25 -6.01
N ASN A 200 7.80 9.79 -7.17
CA ASN A 200 8.65 10.76 -7.83
C ASN A 200 8.00 12.13 -7.63
N ASP A 201 8.71 13.05 -6.99
CA ASP A 201 8.21 14.40 -6.70
C ASP A 201 8.24 15.25 -7.99
N ILE A 202 7.35 14.90 -8.92
CA ILE A 202 7.21 15.58 -10.23
C ILE A 202 5.87 16.32 -10.34
N TYR A 203 5.04 16.28 -9.29
CA TYR A 203 3.71 16.87 -9.31
C TYR A 203 3.75 18.33 -8.89
N HIS A 204 3.13 19.17 -9.69
CA HIS A 204 2.95 20.59 -9.40
C HIS A 204 1.77 20.77 -8.45
N HIS A 205 2.03 21.36 -7.30
CA HIS A 205 1.06 21.70 -6.27
C HIS A 205 0.68 23.18 -6.38
#